data_14d908a2c26d5877bbad97db3486cea9
#
_entry.id   14d908a2c26d5877bbad97db3486cea9
#
_cell.length_a   1.000
_cell.length_b   1.000
_cell.length_c   1.000
_cell.angle_alpha   90.00
_cell.angle_beta   90.00
_cell.angle_gamma   90.00
#
_symmetry.space_group_name_H-M   'P 1'
#
loop_
_entity.id
_entity.type
_entity.pdbx_description
1 polymer ?
#
loop_
_entity_poly.entity_id
_entity_poly.type
_entity_poly.pdbx_seq_one_letter_code
_entity_poly.pdbx_strand_id
1 'polypeptide(L)'
;MSLFSIFYYLVLSFIYILAIPYLIFKSRNSKYRQAIPAKFFLKDNVPFKENGIWFHSCSMGETKAIKSLIENYLENANISVITNTGFEEAKKISSNVRYLPFEIFLPFWVNKQKVLVVMEAELWYLLFLV
;
A
#
# COMPACT_ATOMS: atom_id res chain seq x y z
N MET A 1 -21.16 0.16 -6.07
CA MET A 1 -20.43 -1.12 -5.95
C MET A 1 -21.29 -2.24 -6.51
N SER A 2 -20.69 -3.16 -7.27
CA SER A 2 -21.41 -4.35 -7.75
C SER A 2 -21.70 -5.29 -6.58
N LEU A 3 -22.71 -6.19 -6.73
CA LEU A 3 -23.01 -7.24 -5.74
C LEU A 3 -21.78 -8.11 -5.45
N PHE A 4 -20.98 -8.39 -6.49
CA PHE A 4 -19.70 -9.10 -6.37
C PHE A 4 -18.70 -8.34 -5.47
N SER A 5 -18.58 -7.03 -5.64
CA SER A 5 -17.66 -6.20 -4.83
C SER A 5 -18.04 -6.21 -3.36
N ILE A 6 -19.34 -6.17 -3.06
CA ILE A 6 -19.85 -6.23 -1.67
C ILE A 6 -19.53 -7.61 -1.07
N PHE A 7 -19.82 -8.68 -1.79
CA PHE A 7 -19.53 -10.04 -1.34
C PHE A 7 -18.04 -10.25 -1.10
N TYR A 8 -17.21 -9.84 -2.06
CA TYR A 8 -15.75 -9.89 -1.97
C TYR A 8 -15.24 -9.15 -0.71
N TYR A 9 -15.72 -7.93 -0.49
CA TYR A 9 -15.35 -7.12 0.66
C TYR A 9 -15.72 -7.79 1.99
N LEU A 10 -16.91 -8.37 2.08
CA LEU A 10 -17.38 -9.07 3.28
C LEU A 10 -16.53 -10.31 3.60
N VAL A 11 -16.25 -11.13 2.57
CA VAL A 11 -15.40 -12.32 2.73
C VAL A 11 -14.00 -11.92 3.18
N LEU A 12 -13.42 -10.91 2.54
CA LEU A 12 -12.07 -10.43 2.87
C LEU A 12 -12.02 -9.84 4.29
N SER A 13 -13.07 -9.12 4.70
CA SER A 13 -13.19 -8.58 6.06
C SER A 13 -13.29 -9.69 7.11
N PHE A 14 -14.03 -10.75 6.81
CA PHE A 14 -14.14 -11.92 7.69
C PHE A 14 -12.79 -12.62 7.86
N ILE A 15 -12.06 -12.86 6.75
CA ILE A 15 -10.71 -13.43 6.78
C ILE A 15 -9.77 -12.54 7.59
N TYR A 16 -9.86 -11.22 7.42
CA TYR A 16 -9.05 -10.27 8.17
C TYR A 16 -9.28 -10.38 9.68
N ILE A 17 -10.54 -10.43 10.12
CA ILE A 17 -10.88 -10.57 11.56
C ILE A 17 -10.27 -11.85 12.15
N LEU A 18 -10.36 -12.95 11.43
CA LEU A 18 -9.77 -14.22 11.87
C LEU A 18 -8.23 -14.19 11.90
N ALA A 19 -7.61 -13.37 11.04
CA ALA A 19 -6.17 -13.23 10.99
C ALA A 19 -5.58 -12.30 12.07
N ILE A 20 -6.38 -11.46 12.72
CA ILE A 20 -5.90 -10.47 13.70
C ILE A 20 -4.99 -11.08 14.78
N PRO A 21 -5.34 -12.17 15.48
CA PRO A 21 -4.46 -12.75 16.51
C PRO A 21 -3.09 -13.16 15.95
N TYR A 22 -3.08 -13.76 14.76
CA TYR A 22 -1.85 -14.15 14.07
C TYR A 22 -1.01 -12.93 13.69
N LEU A 23 -1.63 -11.88 13.17
CA LEU A 23 -0.96 -10.63 12.77
C LEU A 23 -0.32 -9.95 13.98
N ILE A 24 -1.03 -9.88 15.12
CA ILE A 24 -0.50 -9.33 16.37
C ILE A 24 0.71 -10.14 16.84
N PHE A 25 0.63 -11.45 16.81
CA PHE A 25 1.75 -12.31 17.18
C PHE A 25 2.94 -12.10 16.25
N LYS A 26 2.72 -12.10 14.94
CA LYS A 26 3.76 -11.93 13.94
C LYS A 26 4.40 -10.54 13.96
N SER A 27 3.66 -9.50 14.32
CA SER A 27 4.17 -8.13 14.43
C SER A 27 5.21 -7.94 15.54
N ARG A 28 5.30 -8.89 16.48
CA ARG A 28 6.33 -8.89 17.54
C ARG A 28 7.71 -9.23 16.99
N ASN A 29 7.79 -9.90 15.84
CA ASN A 29 9.06 -10.19 15.17
C ASN A 29 9.66 -8.90 14.61
N SER A 30 10.95 -8.66 14.84
CA SER A 30 11.68 -7.47 14.40
C SER A 30 11.53 -7.19 12.90
N LYS A 31 11.51 -8.23 12.08
CA LYS A 31 11.34 -8.15 10.62
C LYS A 31 9.99 -7.54 10.20
N TYR A 32 8.95 -7.74 11.00
CA TYR A 32 7.57 -7.35 10.64
C TYR A 32 7.01 -6.24 11.53
N ARG A 33 7.79 -5.77 12.48
CA ARG A 33 7.38 -4.78 13.50
C ARG A 33 6.86 -3.48 12.91
N GLN A 34 7.37 -3.06 11.77
CA GLN A 34 6.95 -1.85 11.08
C GLN A 34 5.86 -2.13 10.04
N ALA A 35 6.07 -3.12 9.18
CA ALA A 35 5.19 -3.37 8.04
C ALA A 35 3.80 -3.88 8.45
N ILE A 36 3.69 -4.83 9.39
CA ILE A 36 2.40 -5.39 9.78
C ILE A 36 1.50 -4.34 10.44
N PRO A 37 1.93 -3.57 11.45
CA PRO A 37 1.09 -2.52 12.02
C PRO A 37 0.67 -1.45 11.01
N ALA A 38 1.57 -1.06 10.12
CA ALA A 38 1.26 -0.07 9.09
C ALA A 38 0.22 -0.59 8.08
N LYS A 39 0.37 -1.82 7.59
CA LYS A 39 -0.49 -2.41 6.56
C LYS A 39 -1.84 -2.86 7.08
N PHE A 40 -1.87 -3.48 8.25
CA PHE A 40 -3.06 -4.15 8.79
C PHE A 40 -3.77 -3.38 9.89
N PHE A 41 -3.13 -2.38 10.49
CA PHE A 41 -3.70 -1.57 11.55
C PHE A 41 -3.56 -0.06 11.30
N LEU A 42 -3.10 0.34 10.13
CA LEU A 42 -2.87 1.72 9.69
C LEU A 42 -1.99 2.56 10.65
N LYS A 43 -1.16 1.90 11.46
CA LYS A 43 -0.28 2.59 12.40
C LYS A 43 0.80 3.37 11.64
N ASP A 44 0.85 4.68 11.90
CA ASP A 44 1.79 5.60 11.23
C ASP A 44 1.74 5.54 9.69
N ASN A 45 0.61 5.14 9.15
CA ASN A 45 0.37 4.93 7.73
C ASN A 45 -0.83 5.75 7.24
N VAL A 46 -0.69 7.07 7.31
CA VAL A 46 -1.74 8.02 6.92
C VAL A 46 -1.94 8.05 5.41
N PRO A 47 -3.15 8.37 4.92
CA PRO A 47 -3.43 8.56 3.50
C PRO A 47 -2.49 9.55 2.82
N PHE A 48 -2.28 9.39 1.52
CA PHE A 48 -1.61 10.38 0.70
C PHE A 48 -2.47 11.64 0.55
N LYS A 49 -1.80 12.77 0.30
CA LYS A 49 -2.49 13.99 -0.14
C LYS A 49 -3.15 13.77 -1.49
N GLU A 50 -4.27 14.45 -1.71
CA GLU A 50 -5.00 14.40 -2.98
C GLU A 50 -4.21 14.98 -4.16
N ASN A 51 -4.63 14.60 -5.37
CA ASN A 51 -4.12 15.15 -6.63
C ASN A 51 -2.63 14.87 -6.92
N GLY A 52 -2.06 13.86 -6.28
CA GLY A 52 -0.73 13.37 -6.59
C GLY A 52 -0.70 12.35 -7.73
N ILE A 53 0.50 11.91 -8.07
CA ILE A 53 0.76 10.75 -8.92
C ILE A 53 1.15 9.60 -7.99
N TRP A 54 0.35 8.56 -7.96
CA TRP A 54 0.57 7.43 -7.09
C TRP A 54 1.36 6.34 -7.79
N PHE A 55 2.59 6.10 -7.32
CA PHE A 55 3.45 5.00 -7.74
C PHE A 55 3.33 3.85 -6.77
N HIS A 56 3.02 2.68 -7.26
CA HIS A 56 2.98 1.46 -6.47
C HIS A 56 4.00 0.45 -6.96
N SER A 57 4.87 -0.02 -6.05
CA SER A 57 5.84 -1.09 -6.27
C SER A 57 5.86 -2.03 -5.07
N CYS A 58 6.06 -3.33 -5.29
CA CYS A 58 6.02 -4.30 -4.21
C CYS A 58 7.38 -4.45 -3.52
N SER A 59 8.44 -4.50 -4.29
CA SER A 59 9.78 -4.87 -3.86
C SER A 59 10.82 -3.79 -4.09
N MET A 60 12.01 -4.01 -3.52
CA MET A 60 13.18 -3.16 -3.75
C MET A 60 13.58 -3.09 -5.23
N GLY A 61 13.54 -4.23 -5.94
CA GLY A 61 13.90 -4.29 -7.36
C GLY A 61 12.96 -3.47 -8.22
N GLU A 62 11.66 -3.59 -8.01
CA GLU A 62 10.63 -2.79 -8.70
C GLU A 62 10.78 -1.31 -8.40
N THR A 63 11.01 -0.95 -7.14
CA THR A 63 11.24 0.45 -6.73
C THR A 63 12.45 1.06 -7.44
N LYS A 64 13.55 0.30 -7.56
CA LYS A 64 14.72 0.74 -8.33
C LYS A 64 14.41 0.92 -9.80
N ALA A 65 13.63 0.01 -10.38
CA ALA A 65 13.28 0.05 -11.81
C ALA A 65 12.48 1.29 -12.20
N ILE A 66 11.60 1.79 -11.31
CA ILE A 66 10.78 2.99 -11.57
C ILE A 66 11.37 4.28 -10.99
N LYS A 67 12.54 4.22 -10.37
CA LYS A 67 13.16 5.36 -9.70
C LYS A 67 13.25 6.60 -10.61
N SER A 68 13.79 6.46 -11.81
CA SER A 68 13.96 7.59 -12.74
C SER A 68 12.62 8.22 -13.13
N LEU A 69 11.56 7.42 -13.25
CA LEU A 69 10.22 7.93 -13.52
C LEU A 69 9.69 8.72 -12.32
N ILE A 70 9.85 8.21 -11.10
CA ILE A 70 9.44 8.91 -9.88
C ILE A 70 10.18 10.24 -9.75
N GLU A 71 11.48 10.25 -10.01
CA GLU A 71 12.32 11.46 -9.90
C GLU A 71 11.87 12.61 -10.80
N ASN A 72 11.22 12.30 -11.94
CA ASN A 72 10.63 13.31 -12.82
C ASN A 72 9.39 13.99 -12.24
N TYR A 73 8.78 13.43 -11.18
CA TYR A 73 7.51 13.88 -10.62
C TYR A 73 7.55 14.04 -9.09
N LEU A 74 8.75 14.21 -8.50
CA LEU A 74 8.97 14.19 -7.04
C LEU A 74 8.03 15.07 -6.23
N GLU A 75 7.70 16.25 -6.72
CA GLU A 75 6.84 17.20 -6.00
C GLU A 75 5.40 16.66 -5.78
N ASN A 76 4.95 15.77 -6.68
CA ASN A 76 3.60 15.21 -6.65
C ASN A 76 3.59 13.69 -6.47
N ALA A 77 4.76 13.07 -6.24
CA ALA A 77 4.88 11.64 -6.14
C ALA A 77 4.43 11.12 -4.76
N ASN A 78 3.49 10.20 -4.78
CA ASN A 78 3.06 9.38 -3.65
C ASN A 78 3.52 7.95 -3.91
N ILE A 79 4.34 7.38 -3.02
CA ILE A 79 4.93 6.06 -3.24
C ILE A 79 4.37 5.07 -2.23
N SER A 80 3.76 3.99 -2.70
CA SER A 80 3.37 2.87 -1.85
C SER A 80 4.16 1.61 -2.18
N VAL A 81 4.50 0.86 -1.14
CA VAL A 81 5.27 -0.38 -1.22
C VAL A 81 4.67 -1.45 -0.32
N ILE A 82 5.08 -2.71 -0.52
CA ILE A 82 4.60 -3.83 0.30
C ILE A 82 5.69 -4.33 1.25
N THR A 83 6.93 -4.41 0.81
CA THR A 83 8.03 -4.99 1.58
C THR A 83 8.84 -3.95 2.34
N ASN A 84 9.49 -4.37 3.44
CA ASN A 84 10.40 -3.49 4.19
C ASN A 84 11.56 -3.00 3.32
N THR A 85 12.15 -3.88 2.52
CA THR A 85 13.27 -3.52 1.64
C THR A 85 12.84 -2.56 0.54
N GLY A 86 11.61 -2.71 0.02
CA GLY A 86 10.99 -1.73 -0.90
C GLY A 86 10.78 -0.38 -0.22
N PHE A 87 10.32 -0.38 1.03
CA PHE A 87 10.12 0.84 1.82
C PHE A 87 11.43 1.61 2.02
N GLU A 88 12.48 0.92 2.46
CA GLU A 88 13.80 1.53 2.64
C GLU A 88 14.37 2.10 1.32
N GLU A 89 14.19 1.40 0.21
CA GLU A 89 14.61 1.88 -1.10
C GLU A 89 13.81 3.12 -1.55
N ALA A 90 12.50 3.09 -1.37
CA ALA A 90 11.62 4.21 -1.72
C ALA A 90 11.93 5.46 -0.89
N LYS A 91 12.27 5.29 0.40
CA LYS A 91 12.68 6.40 1.28
C LYS A 91 13.95 7.12 0.82
N LYS A 92 14.82 6.48 0.05
CA LYS A 92 15.97 7.13 -0.58
C LYS A 92 15.57 8.05 -1.74
N ILE A 93 14.39 7.83 -2.33
CA ILE A 93 13.88 8.61 -3.46
C ILE A 93 13.03 9.78 -2.98
N SER A 94 12.14 9.54 -2.01
CA SER A 94 11.19 10.52 -1.49
C SER A 94 10.89 10.28 -0.01
N SER A 95 10.52 11.34 0.71
CA SER A 95 9.98 11.23 2.07
C SER A 95 8.52 10.77 2.10
N ASN A 96 7.79 10.89 0.98
CA ASN A 96 6.37 10.59 0.90
C ASN A 96 6.10 9.13 0.51
N VAL A 97 6.54 8.22 1.38
CA VAL A 97 6.41 6.77 1.21
C VAL A 97 5.46 6.20 2.24
N ARG A 98 4.62 5.26 1.82
CA ARG A 98 3.68 4.52 2.67
C ARG A 98 3.74 3.02 2.37
N TYR A 99 3.39 2.20 3.33
CA TYR A 99 3.02 0.82 3.03
C TYR A 99 1.63 0.79 2.40
N LEU A 100 1.43 -0.03 1.35
CA LEU A 100 0.09 -0.27 0.84
C LEU A 100 -0.73 -0.97 1.93
N PRO A 101 -1.84 -0.40 2.40
CA PRO A 101 -2.68 -1.05 3.38
C PRO A 101 -3.30 -2.34 2.85
N PHE A 102 -3.73 -3.20 3.75
CA PHE A 102 -4.54 -4.34 3.37
C PHE A 102 -5.82 -3.90 2.66
N GLU A 103 -6.23 -4.64 1.67
CA GLU A 103 -7.24 -4.24 0.68
C GLU A 103 -8.54 -3.66 1.26
N ILE A 104 -9.01 -4.19 2.39
CA ILE A 104 -10.25 -3.70 3.03
C ILE A 104 -10.18 -2.25 3.47
N PHE A 105 -8.97 -1.70 3.67
CA PHE A 105 -8.78 -0.30 4.08
C PHE A 105 -8.68 0.66 2.90
N LEU A 106 -8.42 0.17 1.69
CA LEU A 106 -8.21 1.02 0.52
C LEU A 106 -9.36 1.99 0.24
N PRO A 107 -10.65 1.59 0.34
CA PRO A 107 -11.76 2.51 0.11
C PRO A 107 -11.80 3.73 1.06
N PHE A 108 -11.17 3.61 2.23
CA PHE A 108 -11.10 4.68 3.24
C PHE A 108 -9.75 5.37 3.29
N TRP A 109 -8.71 4.71 2.81
CA TRP A 109 -7.34 5.20 2.88
C TRP A 109 -6.91 5.95 1.63
N VAL A 110 -7.46 5.60 0.47
CA VAL A 110 -7.09 6.25 -0.79
C VAL A 110 -7.85 7.57 -0.94
N ASN A 111 -7.11 8.68 -0.99
CA ASN A 111 -7.63 9.95 -1.46
C ASN A 111 -7.47 10.06 -2.98
N LYS A 112 -8.29 10.86 -3.63
CA LYS A 112 -8.30 11.03 -5.10
C LYS A 112 -6.92 11.37 -5.64
N GLN A 113 -6.39 10.52 -6.50
CA GLN A 113 -5.13 10.70 -7.19
C GLN A 113 -5.37 11.02 -8.68
N LYS A 114 -4.41 11.68 -9.33
CA LYS A 114 -4.48 11.96 -10.77
C LYS A 114 -4.25 10.71 -11.60
N VAL A 115 -3.27 9.91 -11.22
CA VAL A 115 -2.85 8.69 -11.90
C VAL A 115 -2.32 7.70 -10.88
N LEU A 116 -2.61 6.42 -11.08
CA LEU A 116 -1.96 5.30 -10.42
C LEU A 116 -1.03 4.60 -11.42
N VAL A 117 0.24 4.52 -11.09
CA VAL A 117 1.26 3.78 -11.84
C VAL A 117 1.64 2.55 -11.03
N VAL A 118 1.33 1.36 -11.52
CA VAL A 118 1.66 0.10 -10.88
C VAL A 118 2.83 -0.55 -11.60
N MET A 119 3.88 -0.87 -10.87
CA MET A 119 5.01 -1.66 -11.38
C MET A 119 4.73 -3.14 -11.12
N GLU A 120 4.64 -3.91 -12.19
CA GLU A 120 4.20 -5.29 -12.23
C GLU A 120 2.73 -5.52 -11.75
N ALA A 121 2.09 -6.54 -12.30
CA ALA A 121 0.67 -6.77 -12.09
C ALA A 121 0.39 -7.54 -10.80
N GLU A 122 0.42 -6.88 -9.65
CA GLU A 122 -0.31 -7.37 -8.50
C GLU A 122 -1.77 -6.92 -8.61
N LEU A 123 -2.62 -7.87 -8.97
CA LEU A 123 -4.05 -7.62 -9.19
C LEU A 123 -4.82 -7.62 -7.87
N TRP A 124 -4.68 -6.55 -7.11
CA TRP A 124 -5.52 -6.31 -5.94
C TRP A 124 -6.84 -5.71 -6.40
N TYR A 125 -7.92 -6.50 -6.30
CA TYR A 125 -9.23 -6.12 -6.84
C TYR A 125 -9.71 -4.74 -6.36
N LEU A 126 -9.63 -4.48 -5.06
CA LEU A 126 -10.07 -3.19 -4.50
C LEU A 126 -9.10 -2.03 -4.83
N LEU A 127 -7.84 -2.31 -5.14
CA LEU A 127 -6.90 -1.26 -5.57
C LEU A 127 -7.34 -0.61 -6.89
N PHE A 128 -7.95 -1.39 -7.78
CA PHE A 128 -8.42 -0.90 -9.07
C PHE A 128 -9.86 -0.35 -9.04
N LEU A 129 -10.53 -0.44 -7.90
CA LEU A 129 -11.86 0.13 -7.70
C LEU A 129 -11.84 1.52 -7.05
N VAL A 130 -10.75 1.88 -6.42
CA VAL A 130 -10.55 3.15 -5.73
C VAL A 130 -9.67 4.09 -6.55
#